data_7c114c1ece62e6d322120da2767ffd42
#
_entry.id   7c114c1ece62e6d322120da2767ffd42
#
_cell.length_a   1.000
_cell.length_b   1.000
_cell.length_c   1.000
_cell.angle_alpha   90.00
_cell.angle_beta   90.00
_cell.angle_gamma   90.00
#
_symmetry.space_group_name_H-M   'P 1'
#
loop_
_entity.id
_entity.type
_entity.pdbx_description
1 polymer ?
#
loop_
_entity_poly.entity_id
_entity_poly.type
_entity_poly.pdbx_seq_one_letter_code
_entity_poly.pdbx_strand_id
1 'polypeptide(L)'
;MRNTTSKPQQKEVPPSLCLTLPAIVTEDLYSLVHTVGMQALQQLLELERSQLCGPRYQHDPERAASRHGSTQGALVLGGRRVRVKRPRVRSPDGREVPLPTWERFSEHDPLDRRATEQMLVGVSTRKYARSLEPLPDDIDAFGTSKSAVSRRFVKQTQAQVEQFLCRPVGDIPLCALMLDGVHVAEHVMLIAVGIDLTGNKHVLGVRQGATENATCCRELLVDLRERGLCTERSLLFVLDGSKALRKAVGDVFGKRALFQRCRVHKQRNVLEQLPKELHKSVRHTMQQAYSSLDAARAKKQLENLARSLEVDHPGAAASLREGLDETLTVMRLGLCEALVRSLMSTNLIENLIGSVRKLSARVQNWKDGQMALRWTCATAMDAARRFRRIKGHKGIPKLMQALSEHDHKLELEPQRQAA
;
A
#
# COMPACT_ATOMS: atom_id res chain seq x y z
N MET A 1 -19.49 70.20 39.92
CA MET A 1 -19.83 69.28 38.86
C MET A 1 -18.67 69.21 37.89
N ARG A 2 -17.84 68.15 37.96
CA ARG A 2 -16.73 67.95 37.00
C ARG A 2 -17.09 66.78 36.12
N ASN A 3 -17.33 67.06 34.84
CA ASN A 3 -17.55 66.04 33.82
C ASN A 3 -16.27 65.36 33.53
N THR A 4 -16.19 64.07 33.81
CA THR A 4 -15.12 63.14 33.36
C THR A 4 -15.60 62.46 32.08
N THR A 5 -15.15 62.96 30.94
CA THR A 5 -15.30 62.30 29.64
C THR A 5 -14.25 61.17 29.54
N SER A 6 -14.69 59.90 29.59
CA SER A 6 -13.90 58.77 29.29
C SER A 6 -13.54 58.73 27.80
N LYS A 7 -12.24 58.73 27.46
CA LYS A 7 -11.73 58.45 26.11
C LYS A 7 -12.04 57.00 25.71
N PRO A 8 -12.45 56.77 24.48
CA PRO A 8 -12.62 55.41 23.99
C PRO A 8 -11.26 54.72 23.88
N GLN A 9 -11.15 53.53 24.45
CA GLN A 9 -10.02 52.63 24.23
C GLN A 9 -9.93 52.31 22.75
N GLN A 10 -8.85 52.75 22.07
CA GLN A 10 -8.46 52.27 20.76
C GLN A 10 -8.10 50.81 20.91
N LYS A 11 -8.87 49.92 20.26
CA LYS A 11 -8.44 48.56 20.03
C LYS A 11 -7.13 48.58 19.24
N GLU A 12 -6.04 48.13 19.86
CA GLU A 12 -4.78 47.91 19.15
C GLU A 12 -5.05 46.90 18.04
N VAL A 13 -4.92 47.37 16.81
CA VAL A 13 -4.86 46.54 15.62
C VAL A 13 -3.56 45.73 15.75
N PRO A 14 -3.59 44.37 15.63
CA PRO A 14 -2.35 43.59 15.68
C PRO A 14 -1.41 44.13 14.62
N PRO A 15 -0.08 44.18 14.92
CA PRO A 15 0.89 44.71 13.98
C PRO A 15 0.74 43.94 12.67
N SER A 16 0.42 44.65 11.58
CA SER A 16 0.38 44.10 10.25
C SER A 16 1.73 43.41 9.98
N LEU A 17 1.69 42.18 9.50
CA LEU A 17 2.87 41.45 9.06
C LEU A 17 3.57 42.31 7.99
N CYS A 18 4.51 43.14 8.41
CA CYS A 18 5.28 43.97 7.50
C CYS A 18 6.30 43.07 6.82
N LEU A 19 5.90 42.39 5.76
CA LEU A 19 6.78 41.67 4.86
C LEU A 19 7.58 42.76 4.12
N THR A 20 8.83 42.98 4.51
CA THR A 20 9.79 43.70 3.66
C THR A 20 10.04 42.81 2.45
N LEU A 21 9.30 43.08 1.38
CA LEU A 21 9.58 42.49 0.08
C LEU A 21 11.02 42.94 -0.31
N PRO A 22 11.98 42.04 -0.46
CA PRO A 22 13.27 42.40 -1.01
C PRO A 22 13.03 43.01 -2.39
N ALA A 23 13.89 43.94 -2.81
CA ALA A 23 13.86 44.56 -4.13
C ALA A 23 14.24 43.53 -5.20
N ILE A 24 13.28 42.68 -5.60
CA ILE A 24 13.56 41.49 -6.38
C ILE A 24 12.69 41.46 -7.61
N VAL A 25 13.30 41.65 -8.70
CA VAL A 25 12.73 41.52 -10.04
C VAL A 25 13.22 40.25 -10.76
N THR A 26 14.04 39.40 -10.11
CA THR A 26 14.72 38.28 -10.79
C THR A 26 14.53 36.90 -10.19
N GLU A 27 13.80 36.74 -9.07
CA GLU A 27 13.59 35.43 -8.48
C GLU A 27 12.27 34.82 -8.95
N ASP A 28 12.27 33.47 -9.14
CA ASP A 28 11.06 32.76 -9.43
C ASP A 28 10.08 32.76 -8.24
N LEU A 29 8.81 32.43 -8.48
CA LEU A 29 7.77 32.41 -7.46
C LEU A 29 8.11 31.47 -6.30
N TYR A 30 8.82 30.38 -6.52
CA TYR A 30 9.21 29.43 -5.47
C TYR A 30 10.23 30.03 -4.50
N SER A 31 11.23 30.70 -5.02
CA SER A 31 12.21 31.42 -4.20
C SER A 31 11.53 32.49 -3.34
N LEU A 32 10.61 33.24 -3.91
CA LEU A 32 9.81 34.22 -3.18
C LEU A 32 8.99 33.55 -2.06
N VAL A 33 8.26 32.45 -2.34
CA VAL A 33 7.48 31.72 -1.34
C VAL A 33 8.36 31.20 -0.21
N HIS A 34 9.53 30.67 -0.52
CA HIS A 34 10.48 30.20 0.50
C HIS A 34 11.01 31.34 1.39
N THR A 35 11.42 32.42 0.78
CA THR A 35 11.92 33.61 1.50
C THR A 35 10.85 34.20 2.42
N VAL A 36 9.64 34.41 1.90
CA VAL A 36 8.50 34.92 2.69
C VAL A 36 8.12 33.94 3.79
N GLY A 37 8.08 32.63 3.50
CA GLY A 37 7.79 31.58 4.49
C GLY A 37 8.80 31.57 5.64
N MET A 38 10.08 31.73 5.34
CA MET A 38 11.13 31.79 6.35
C MET A 38 11.05 33.06 7.20
N GLN A 39 10.78 34.20 6.58
CA GLN A 39 10.56 35.47 7.31
C GLN A 39 9.33 35.40 8.23
N ALA A 40 8.21 34.90 7.73
CA ALA A 40 7.00 34.73 8.53
C ALA A 40 7.24 33.79 9.74
N LEU A 41 7.94 32.68 9.54
CA LEU A 41 8.32 31.78 10.62
C LEU A 41 9.18 32.46 11.69
N GLN A 42 10.21 33.23 11.28
CA GLN A 42 11.06 33.95 12.22
C GLN A 42 10.28 35.01 12.99
N GLN A 43 9.34 35.70 12.34
CA GLN A 43 8.45 36.66 13.00
C GLN A 43 7.52 35.99 14.01
N LEU A 44 6.91 34.84 13.67
CA LEU A 44 6.07 34.08 14.60
C LEU A 44 6.84 33.64 15.84
N LEU A 45 8.05 33.12 15.69
CA LEU A 45 8.91 32.72 16.81
C LEU A 45 9.29 33.91 17.70
N GLU A 46 9.52 35.08 17.09
CA GLU A 46 9.83 36.30 17.85
C GLU A 46 8.59 36.89 18.56
N LEU A 47 7.43 36.80 17.96
CA LEU A 47 6.15 37.18 18.60
C LEU A 47 5.88 36.29 19.82
N GLU A 48 5.97 34.97 19.70
CA GLU A 48 5.84 34.05 20.83
C GLU A 48 6.83 34.36 21.97
N ARG A 49 8.10 34.60 21.59
CA ARG A 49 9.11 35.03 22.58
C ARG A 49 8.75 36.33 23.25
N SER A 50 8.18 37.28 22.52
CA SER A 50 7.77 38.57 23.05
C SER A 50 6.56 38.48 23.99
N GLN A 51 5.64 37.57 23.70
CA GLN A 51 4.50 37.27 24.60
C GLN A 51 4.97 36.67 25.92
N LEU A 52 5.99 35.80 25.91
CA LEU A 52 6.52 35.14 27.11
C LEU A 52 7.48 36.02 27.93
N CYS A 53 8.26 36.87 27.26
CA CYS A 53 9.35 37.63 27.89
C CYS A 53 9.09 39.14 27.99
N GLY A 54 8.02 39.64 27.42
CA GLY A 54 7.79 41.06 27.25
C GLY A 54 8.65 41.68 26.08
N PRO A 55 8.43 42.98 25.79
CA PRO A 55 9.15 43.71 24.76
C PRO A 55 10.69 43.75 25.01
N ARG A 56 11.45 43.97 23.97
CA ARG A 56 12.92 44.12 24.12
C ARG A 56 13.23 45.42 24.89
N TYR A 57 14.22 45.33 25.76
CA TYR A 57 14.73 46.46 26.55
C TYR A 57 13.79 47.07 27.56
N GLN A 58 12.64 46.44 27.83
CA GLN A 58 11.74 46.83 28.93
C GLN A 58 11.90 45.82 30.06
N HIS A 59 12.05 46.34 31.28
CA HIS A 59 12.06 45.53 32.48
C HIS A 59 10.64 45.32 32.96
N ASP A 60 10.22 44.08 33.05
CA ASP A 60 8.95 43.66 33.60
C ASP A 60 9.19 42.70 34.75
N PRO A 61 8.87 43.08 36.00
CA PRO A 61 9.06 42.22 37.17
C PRO A 61 8.16 40.97 37.16
N GLU A 62 7.01 41.03 36.46
CA GLU A 62 6.04 39.91 36.44
C GLU A 62 6.17 39.02 35.19
N ARG A 63 7.20 39.22 34.42
CA ARG A 63 7.42 38.38 33.22
C ARG A 63 7.57 36.91 33.56
N ALA A 64 6.86 36.06 32.85
CA ALA A 64 6.88 34.62 33.02
C ALA A 64 8.21 33.97 32.63
N ALA A 65 9.02 34.65 31.78
CA ALA A 65 10.26 34.10 31.27
C ALA A 65 11.25 35.19 30.81
N SER A 66 12.49 34.83 30.57
CA SER A 66 13.55 35.71 30.12
C SER A 66 14.11 35.30 28.76
N ARG A 67 14.51 36.29 27.95
CA ARG A 67 15.19 36.07 26.66
C ARG A 67 16.58 35.50 26.90
N HIS A 68 16.91 34.35 26.28
CA HIS A 68 18.20 33.68 26.47
C HIS A 68 18.94 33.44 25.14
N GLY A 69 19.08 34.49 24.36
CA GLY A 69 19.78 34.43 23.08
C GLY A 69 19.03 33.61 22.03
N SER A 70 19.80 32.94 21.18
CA SER A 70 19.28 32.05 20.13
C SER A 70 20.28 30.92 19.86
N THR A 71 19.79 29.83 19.31
CA THR A 71 20.60 28.69 18.85
C THR A 71 20.26 28.32 17.42
N GLN A 72 21.12 27.59 16.76
CA GLN A 72 20.82 27.01 15.45
C GLN A 72 19.91 25.80 15.63
N GLY A 73 18.82 25.77 14.89
CA GLY A 73 17.92 24.65 14.78
C GLY A 73 17.69 24.29 13.33
N ALA A 74 16.87 23.28 13.08
CA ALA A 74 16.51 22.88 11.74
C ALA A 74 15.02 22.53 11.65
N LEU A 75 14.38 23.01 10.60
CA LEU A 75 12.99 22.70 10.26
C LEU A 75 12.92 22.09 8.86
N VAL A 76 11.80 21.47 8.53
CA VAL A 76 11.58 20.89 7.20
C VAL A 76 10.84 21.90 6.33
N LEU A 77 11.44 22.23 5.19
CA LEU A 77 10.87 23.12 4.19
C LEU A 77 11.13 22.56 2.78
N GLY A 78 10.09 22.41 1.95
CA GLY A 78 10.24 21.97 0.57
C GLY A 78 10.90 20.60 0.38
N GLY A 79 10.77 19.66 1.36
CA GLY A 79 11.35 18.32 1.27
C GLY A 79 12.83 18.24 1.67
N ARG A 80 13.38 19.25 2.32
CA ARG A 80 14.74 19.28 2.88
C ARG A 80 14.75 19.92 4.26
N ARG A 81 15.84 19.75 5.02
CA ARG A 81 16.05 20.47 6.27
C ARG A 81 16.72 21.80 5.99
N VAL A 82 16.19 22.86 6.59
CA VAL A 82 16.70 24.22 6.48
C VAL A 82 17.13 24.68 7.86
N ARG A 83 18.31 25.30 7.95
CA ARG A 83 18.79 25.87 9.21
C ARG A 83 18.02 27.15 9.52
N VAL A 84 17.60 27.26 10.77
CA VAL A 84 16.81 28.39 11.28
C VAL A 84 17.37 28.82 12.62
N LYS A 85 17.50 30.12 12.80
CA LYS A 85 17.89 30.71 14.09
C LYS A 85 16.68 30.63 15.05
N ARG A 86 16.72 29.67 16.01
CA ARG A 86 15.71 29.45 17.02
C ARG A 86 15.91 30.40 18.19
N PRO A 87 14.95 31.27 18.52
CA PRO A 87 14.99 32.03 19.77
C PRO A 87 14.89 31.12 20.97
N ARG A 88 15.60 31.43 22.05
CA ARG A 88 15.54 30.70 23.31
C ARG A 88 14.90 31.53 24.40
N VAL A 89 14.09 30.87 25.22
CA VAL A 89 13.39 31.45 26.36
C VAL A 89 13.66 30.58 27.59
N ARG A 90 13.92 31.20 28.73
CA ARG A 90 14.09 30.51 30.01
C ARG A 90 13.14 31.06 31.06
N SER A 91 12.58 30.16 31.84
CA SER A 91 11.81 30.48 33.05
C SER A 91 12.73 31.00 34.18
N PRO A 92 12.17 31.61 35.24
CA PRO A 92 12.95 32.11 36.37
C PRO A 92 13.80 31.04 37.07
N ASP A 93 13.37 29.78 37.05
CA ASP A 93 14.07 28.61 37.61
C ASP A 93 15.17 28.06 36.63
N GLY A 94 15.44 28.75 35.54
CA GLY A 94 16.53 28.43 34.59
C GLY A 94 16.18 27.35 33.54
N ARG A 95 14.97 26.79 33.56
CA ARG A 95 14.54 25.80 32.56
C ARG A 95 14.21 26.44 31.23
N GLU A 96 14.47 25.71 30.13
CA GLU A 96 14.11 26.18 28.79
C GLU A 96 12.58 26.07 28.58
N VAL A 97 11.95 27.18 28.18
CA VAL A 97 10.53 27.23 27.84
C VAL A 97 10.39 26.99 26.34
N PRO A 98 9.65 25.95 25.92
CA PRO A 98 9.47 25.66 24.52
C PRO A 98 8.61 26.74 23.86
N LEU A 99 8.86 26.97 22.59
CA LEU A 99 8.03 27.83 21.74
C LEU A 99 7.05 26.94 20.96
N PRO A 100 5.72 27.11 21.10
CA PRO A 100 4.72 26.26 20.46
C PRO A 100 4.89 26.13 18.94
N THR A 101 5.18 27.22 18.25
CA THR A 101 5.48 27.22 16.81
C THR A 101 6.69 26.33 16.50
N TRP A 102 7.76 26.43 17.31
CA TRP A 102 8.94 25.58 17.10
C TRP A 102 8.62 24.10 17.32
N GLU A 103 7.94 23.73 18.37
CA GLU A 103 7.53 22.35 18.66
C GLU A 103 6.70 21.79 17.52
N ARG A 104 5.65 22.52 17.12
CA ARG A 104 4.75 22.11 16.04
C ARG A 104 5.49 21.80 14.72
N PHE A 105 6.48 22.61 14.36
CA PHE A 105 7.23 22.41 13.10
C PHE A 105 8.44 21.48 13.25
N SER A 106 8.89 21.16 14.48
CA SER A 106 9.98 20.23 14.73
C SER A 106 9.54 18.79 15.05
N GLU A 107 8.35 18.61 15.68
CA GLU A 107 7.81 17.30 16.04
C GLU A 107 7.40 16.46 14.83
N HIS A 108 6.80 17.08 13.84
CA HIS A 108 6.38 16.42 12.61
C HIS A 108 7.40 16.67 11.51
N ASP A 109 8.18 15.64 11.17
CA ASP A 109 9.08 15.71 10.01
C ASP A 109 8.35 15.24 8.73
N PRO A 110 7.66 16.15 7.99
CA PRO A 110 6.96 15.79 6.75
C PRO A 110 7.93 15.30 5.66
N LEU A 111 9.23 15.47 5.89
CA LEU A 111 10.28 14.99 5.00
C LEU A 111 10.33 13.47 4.91
N ASP A 112 10.06 12.75 6.02
CA ASP A 112 10.05 11.29 6.04
C ASP A 112 8.95 10.77 5.11
N ARG A 113 7.76 11.36 5.17
CA ARG A 113 6.64 11.03 4.29
C ARG A 113 6.95 11.38 2.83
N ARG A 114 7.46 12.60 2.56
CA ARG A 114 7.80 13.05 1.21
C ARG A 114 8.89 12.17 0.60
N ALA A 115 9.94 11.84 1.34
CA ALA A 115 11.00 10.96 0.87
C ALA A 115 10.44 9.58 0.49
N THR A 116 9.54 9.02 1.30
CA THR A 116 8.89 7.74 1.04
C THR A 116 8.04 7.80 -0.24
N GLU A 117 7.19 8.82 -0.38
CA GLU A 117 6.35 9.02 -1.56
C GLU A 117 7.18 9.18 -2.83
N GLN A 118 8.24 9.97 -2.81
CA GLN A 118 9.15 10.15 -3.94
C GLN A 118 9.82 8.83 -4.35
N MET A 119 10.26 8.01 -3.39
CA MET A 119 10.83 6.71 -3.69
C MET A 119 9.81 5.73 -4.27
N LEU A 120 8.58 5.72 -3.76
CA LEU A 120 7.49 4.87 -4.26
C LEU A 120 7.01 5.27 -5.67
N VAL A 121 7.12 6.53 -6.05
CA VAL A 121 6.88 6.94 -7.45
C VAL A 121 8.12 6.75 -8.34
N GLY A 122 9.24 6.29 -7.76
CA GLY A 122 10.43 5.85 -8.49
C GLY A 122 11.57 6.87 -8.58
N VAL A 123 11.57 7.90 -7.75
CA VAL A 123 12.74 8.77 -7.58
C VAL A 123 13.79 8.01 -6.76
N SER A 124 14.97 7.79 -7.33
CA SER A 124 16.05 7.14 -6.57
C SER A 124 16.63 8.08 -5.51
N THR A 125 17.22 7.50 -4.45
CA THR A 125 17.86 8.28 -3.38
C THR A 125 18.95 9.25 -3.89
N ARG A 126 19.61 8.90 -5.00
CA ARG A 126 20.63 9.77 -5.65
C ARG A 126 20.02 10.93 -6.41
N LYS A 127 18.79 10.78 -6.91
CA LYS A 127 18.08 11.80 -7.68
C LYS A 127 17.15 12.65 -6.80
N TYR A 128 17.02 12.31 -5.51
CA TYR A 128 16.08 12.99 -4.61
C TYR A 128 16.31 14.51 -4.56
N ALA A 129 17.54 14.96 -4.34
CA ALA A 129 17.85 16.39 -4.31
C ALA A 129 17.46 17.11 -5.61
N ARG A 130 17.66 16.46 -6.77
CA ARG A 130 17.31 17.01 -8.09
C ARG A 130 15.79 17.02 -8.37
N SER A 131 15.00 16.31 -7.60
CA SER A 131 13.53 16.28 -7.71
C SER A 131 12.85 17.33 -6.84
N LEU A 132 13.61 18.14 -6.15
CA LEU A 132 13.13 19.24 -5.32
C LEU A 132 13.33 20.56 -6.07
N GLU A 133 12.40 21.48 -5.86
CA GLU A 133 12.50 22.83 -6.40
C GLU A 133 13.78 23.52 -5.88
N PRO A 134 14.41 24.42 -6.64
CA PRO A 134 15.57 25.20 -6.20
C PRO A 134 15.23 26.04 -4.95
N LEU A 135 16.22 26.35 -4.15
CA LEU A 135 16.11 27.28 -3.04
C LEU A 135 16.94 28.51 -3.35
N PRO A 136 16.60 29.67 -2.78
CA PRO A 136 17.49 30.83 -2.75
C PRO A 136 18.87 30.48 -2.17
N ASP A 137 19.92 31.09 -2.68
CA ASP A 137 21.33 30.78 -2.30
C ASP A 137 21.65 31.09 -0.83
N ASP A 138 20.88 31.97 -0.21
CA ASP A 138 21.01 32.35 1.21
C ASP A 138 20.42 31.35 2.18
N ILE A 139 19.66 30.36 1.69
CA ILE A 139 19.04 29.33 2.51
C ILE A 139 19.94 28.10 2.63
N ASP A 140 20.54 27.91 3.81
CA ASP A 140 21.35 26.71 4.11
C ASP A 140 20.46 25.49 4.33
N ALA A 141 20.46 24.58 3.34
CA ALA A 141 19.64 23.37 3.30
C ALA A 141 20.47 22.09 3.31
N PHE A 142 19.97 21.07 3.99
CA PHE A 142 20.63 19.76 4.13
C PHE A 142 19.63 18.60 4.23
N GLY A 143 20.14 17.39 4.42
CA GLY A 143 19.30 16.20 4.64
C GLY A 143 18.78 15.55 3.37
N THR A 144 19.27 15.96 2.19
CA THR A 144 18.92 15.39 0.87
C THR A 144 19.95 14.40 0.34
N SER A 145 21.00 14.10 1.12
CA SER A 145 22.01 13.11 0.73
C SER A 145 21.40 11.71 0.57
N LYS A 146 21.98 10.89 -0.30
CA LYS A 146 21.60 9.50 -0.54
C LYS A 146 21.35 8.73 0.77
N SER A 147 22.28 8.83 1.72
CA SER A 147 22.19 8.11 2.99
C SER A 147 21.10 8.67 3.90
N ALA A 148 20.88 9.97 3.92
CA ALA A 148 19.81 10.59 4.70
C ALA A 148 18.43 10.17 4.19
N VAL A 149 18.20 10.24 2.89
CA VAL A 149 16.95 9.81 2.25
C VAL A 149 16.70 8.32 2.46
N SER A 150 17.74 7.48 2.31
CA SER A 150 17.63 6.04 2.55
C SER A 150 17.24 5.72 4.01
N ARG A 151 17.88 6.35 5.00
CA ARG A 151 17.54 6.15 6.42
C ARG A 151 16.09 6.55 6.73
N ARG A 152 15.60 7.65 6.17
CA ARG A 152 14.21 8.09 6.34
C ARG A 152 13.23 7.10 5.74
N PHE A 153 13.50 6.66 4.51
CA PHE A 153 12.66 5.64 3.86
C PHE A 153 12.59 4.36 4.70
N VAL A 154 13.74 3.87 5.19
CA VAL A 154 13.80 2.68 6.04
C VAL A 154 12.97 2.87 7.31
N LYS A 155 13.20 3.98 8.05
CA LYS A 155 12.48 4.28 9.30
C LYS A 155 10.97 4.34 9.08
N GLN A 156 10.52 5.10 8.08
CA GLN A 156 9.11 5.30 7.81
C GLN A 156 8.41 4.01 7.33
N THR A 157 9.05 3.29 6.43
CA THR A 157 8.47 2.05 5.88
C THR A 157 8.53 0.90 6.87
N GLN A 158 9.52 0.82 7.74
CA GLN A 158 9.59 -0.23 8.75
C GLN A 158 8.40 -0.17 9.71
N ALA A 159 8.11 0.98 10.30
CA ALA A 159 6.96 1.15 11.18
C ALA A 159 5.62 0.84 10.47
N GLN A 160 5.47 1.30 9.22
CA GLN A 160 4.27 1.02 8.43
C GLN A 160 4.11 -0.48 8.10
N VAL A 161 5.21 -1.16 7.80
CA VAL A 161 5.20 -2.60 7.51
C VAL A 161 4.87 -3.41 8.76
N GLU A 162 5.46 -3.09 9.90
CA GLU A 162 5.14 -3.74 11.18
C GLU A 162 3.64 -3.57 11.51
N GLN A 163 3.12 -2.36 11.43
CA GLN A 163 1.68 -2.10 11.61
C GLN A 163 0.82 -2.88 10.61
N PHE A 164 1.22 -2.91 9.34
CA PHE A 164 0.50 -3.63 8.30
C PHE A 164 0.46 -5.14 8.54
N LEU A 165 1.59 -5.74 8.92
CA LEU A 165 1.70 -7.18 9.14
C LEU A 165 1.00 -7.65 10.43
N CYS A 166 0.86 -6.77 11.43
CA CYS A 166 0.20 -7.10 12.70
C CYS A 166 -1.29 -6.70 12.75
N ARG A 167 -1.80 -5.96 11.75
CA ARG A 167 -3.17 -5.45 11.79
C ARG A 167 -4.20 -6.58 11.78
N PRO A 168 -5.31 -6.46 12.53
CA PRO A 168 -6.44 -7.37 12.42
C PRO A 168 -7.02 -7.40 10.99
N VAL A 169 -7.48 -8.55 10.55
CA VAL A 169 -8.16 -8.74 9.25
C VAL A 169 -9.56 -9.34 9.40
N GLY A 170 -9.97 -9.65 10.63
CA GLY A 170 -11.26 -10.28 10.92
C GLY A 170 -12.47 -9.41 10.57
N ASP A 171 -12.33 -8.09 10.67
CA ASP A 171 -13.40 -7.14 10.35
C ASP A 171 -13.65 -6.99 8.83
N ILE A 172 -12.82 -7.61 7.99
CA ILE A 172 -12.98 -7.56 6.54
C ILE A 172 -13.82 -8.76 6.10
N PRO A 173 -15.09 -8.57 5.71
CA PRO A 173 -15.97 -9.66 5.30
C PRO A 173 -15.59 -10.14 3.89
N LEU A 174 -14.71 -11.12 3.79
CA LEU A 174 -14.18 -11.61 2.52
C LEU A 174 -15.14 -12.60 1.84
N CYS A 175 -15.21 -12.54 0.49
CA CYS A 175 -15.87 -13.53 -0.35
C CYS A 175 -14.90 -14.32 -1.23
N ALA A 176 -13.72 -13.74 -1.53
CA ALA A 176 -12.68 -14.43 -2.29
C ALA A 176 -11.28 -14.01 -1.82
N LEU A 177 -10.31 -14.89 -2.02
CA LEU A 177 -8.92 -14.68 -1.70
C LEU A 177 -8.04 -15.14 -2.86
N MET A 178 -7.02 -14.33 -3.19
CA MET A 178 -6.01 -14.62 -4.19
C MET A 178 -4.66 -14.68 -3.52
N LEU A 179 -3.87 -15.69 -3.89
CA LEU A 179 -2.50 -15.87 -3.44
C LEU A 179 -1.60 -16.00 -4.67
N ASP A 180 -0.48 -15.32 -4.66
CA ASP A 180 0.50 -15.41 -5.74
C ASP A 180 1.88 -14.97 -5.25
N GLY A 181 2.93 -15.47 -5.89
CA GLY A 181 4.33 -15.20 -5.58
C GLY A 181 4.98 -14.21 -6.53
N VAL A 182 5.90 -13.39 -6.02
CA VAL A 182 6.75 -12.52 -6.83
C VAL A 182 8.21 -12.65 -6.42
N HIS A 183 9.08 -12.80 -7.39
CA HIS A 183 10.52 -12.74 -7.16
C HIS A 183 10.96 -11.28 -7.02
N VAL A 184 11.63 -10.99 -5.92
CA VAL A 184 12.28 -9.71 -5.63
C VAL A 184 13.73 -10.02 -5.25
N ALA A 185 14.66 -9.73 -6.13
CA ALA A 185 16.03 -10.26 -6.05
C ALA A 185 16.04 -11.80 -5.96
N GLU A 186 16.75 -12.34 -4.97
CA GLU A 186 16.84 -13.79 -4.72
C GLU A 186 15.73 -14.33 -3.80
N HIS A 187 14.76 -13.46 -3.43
CA HIS A 187 13.71 -13.81 -2.49
C HIS A 187 12.36 -13.94 -3.20
N VAL A 188 11.54 -14.87 -2.74
CA VAL A 188 10.13 -14.99 -3.12
C VAL A 188 9.29 -14.26 -2.10
N MET A 189 8.46 -13.33 -2.56
CA MET A 189 7.46 -12.64 -1.74
C MET A 189 6.09 -13.18 -2.09
N LEU A 190 5.46 -13.89 -1.16
CA LEU A 190 4.09 -14.36 -1.30
C LEU A 190 3.14 -13.26 -0.84
N ILE A 191 2.14 -12.95 -1.66
CA ILE A 191 1.17 -11.88 -1.42
C ILE A 191 -0.23 -12.47 -1.33
N ALA A 192 -1.02 -12.01 -0.35
CA ALA A 192 -2.45 -12.34 -0.22
C ALA A 192 -3.31 -11.10 -0.49
N VAL A 193 -4.27 -11.24 -1.39
CA VAL A 193 -5.26 -10.20 -1.72
C VAL A 193 -6.66 -10.75 -1.51
N GLY A 194 -7.43 -10.15 -0.61
CA GLY A 194 -8.83 -10.46 -0.36
C GLY A 194 -9.77 -9.56 -1.16
N ILE A 195 -10.96 -10.09 -1.46
CA ILE A 195 -12.07 -9.33 -2.04
C ILE A 195 -13.22 -9.37 -1.03
N ASP A 196 -13.70 -8.19 -0.64
CA ASP A 196 -14.79 -8.05 0.32
C ASP A 196 -16.17 -8.13 -0.34
N LEU A 197 -17.22 -8.14 0.49
CA LEU A 197 -18.63 -8.23 0.04
C LEU A 197 -19.07 -7.04 -0.83
N THR A 198 -18.34 -5.93 -0.80
CA THR A 198 -18.63 -4.75 -1.61
C THR A 198 -17.81 -4.72 -2.90
N GLY A 199 -16.92 -5.69 -3.10
CA GLY A 199 -16.03 -5.82 -4.24
C GLY A 199 -14.75 -5.00 -4.14
N ASN A 200 -14.42 -4.43 -2.99
CA ASN A 200 -13.13 -3.81 -2.76
C ASN A 200 -12.04 -4.87 -2.59
N LYS A 201 -10.85 -4.51 -2.97
CA LYS A 201 -9.65 -5.35 -2.84
C LYS A 201 -8.82 -4.90 -1.64
N HIS A 202 -8.34 -5.86 -0.86
CA HIS A 202 -7.52 -5.64 0.33
C HIS A 202 -6.24 -6.45 0.23
N VAL A 203 -5.07 -5.81 0.31
CA VAL A 203 -3.82 -6.54 0.53
C VAL A 203 -3.84 -7.01 1.99
N LEU A 204 -3.93 -8.30 2.24
CA LEU A 204 -4.09 -8.86 3.58
C LEU A 204 -2.76 -9.14 4.26
N GLY A 205 -1.77 -9.60 3.50
CA GLY A 205 -0.46 -9.93 4.02
C GLY A 205 0.56 -10.14 2.91
N VAL A 206 1.83 -10.07 3.32
CA VAL A 206 3.00 -10.40 2.50
C VAL A 206 3.94 -11.23 3.37
N ARG A 207 4.45 -12.34 2.82
CA ARG A 207 5.42 -13.17 3.51
C ARG A 207 6.62 -13.47 2.61
N GLN A 208 7.80 -13.41 3.20
CA GLN A 208 9.03 -13.81 2.54
C GLN A 208 9.20 -15.33 2.63
N GLY A 209 9.54 -15.97 1.51
CA GLY A 209 10.00 -17.35 1.43
C GLY A 209 11.33 -17.45 0.69
N ALA A 210 12.08 -18.52 0.93
CA ALA A 210 13.25 -18.85 0.10
C ALA A 210 12.82 -19.36 -1.27
N THR A 211 11.71 -20.10 -1.29
CA THR A 211 11.03 -20.62 -2.49
C THR A 211 9.52 -20.56 -2.29
N GLU A 212 8.75 -20.62 -3.36
CA GLU A 212 7.31 -20.78 -3.31
C GLU A 212 6.99 -22.25 -2.95
N ASN A 213 6.99 -22.57 -1.65
CA ASN A 213 6.69 -23.89 -1.14
C ASN A 213 5.42 -23.89 -0.27
N ALA A 214 4.83 -25.08 -0.08
CA ALA A 214 3.59 -25.23 0.69
C ALA A 214 3.71 -24.75 2.15
N THR A 215 4.90 -24.82 2.75
CA THR A 215 5.14 -24.38 4.12
C THR A 215 5.02 -22.86 4.25
N CYS A 216 5.70 -22.09 3.37
CA CYS A 216 5.61 -20.63 3.37
C CYS A 216 4.17 -20.16 3.09
N CYS A 217 3.46 -20.82 2.16
CA CYS A 217 2.07 -20.51 1.86
C CYS A 217 1.15 -20.77 3.05
N ARG A 218 1.34 -21.91 3.74
CA ARG A 218 0.58 -22.26 4.94
C ARG A 218 0.85 -21.28 6.08
N GLU A 219 2.09 -20.91 6.30
CA GLU A 219 2.47 -19.93 7.33
C GLU A 219 1.81 -18.56 7.09
N LEU A 220 1.70 -18.10 5.83
CA LEU A 220 0.96 -16.88 5.52
C LEU A 220 -0.53 -17.02 5.88
N LEU A 221 -1.15 -18.15 5.55
CA LEU A 221 -2.57 -18.38 5.85
C LEU A 221 -2.83 -18.53 7.35
N VAL A 222 -1.91 -19.18 8.09
CA VAL A 222 -1.97 -19.29 9.55
C VAL A 222 -1.86 -17.90 10.19
N ASP A 223 -0.91 -17.07 9.76
CA ASP A 223 -0.77 -15.68 10.20
C ASP A 223 -2.09 -14.89 9.97
N LEU A 224 -2.68 -15.02 8.78
CA LEU A 224 -3.96 -14.38 8.49
C LEU A 224 -5.08 -14.87 9.41
N ARG A 225 -5.13 -16.17 9.71
CA ARG A 225 -6.09 -16.75 10.66
C ARG A 225 -5.90 -16.23 12.07
N GLU A 226 -4.65 -16.15 12.55
CA GLU A 226 -4.31 -15.59 13.86
C GLU A 226 -4.70 -14.12 13.97
N ARG A 227 -4.67 -13.38 12.85
CA ARG A 227 -5.15 -11.99 12.76
C ARG A 227 -6.65 -11.87 12.51
N GLY A 228 -7.40 -12.97 12.59
CA GLY A 228 -8.86 -13.00 12.56
C GLY A 228 -9.49 -13.43 11.23
N LEU A 229 -8.73 -13.89 10.23
CA LEU A 229 -9.34 -14.44 9.02
C LEU A 229 -10.20 -15.66 9.37
N CYS A 230 -11.49 -15.57 9.08
CA CYS A 230 -12.43 -16.65 9.37
C CYS A 230 -12.18 -17.86 8.47
N THR A 231 -11.93 -19.03 9.08
CA THR A 231 -11.75 -20.32 8.39
C THR A 231 -12.98 -21.23 8.52
N GLU A 232 -13.98 -20.79 9.28
CA GLU A 232 -15.22 -21.55 9.55
C GLU A 232 -16.30 -21.33 8.51
N ARG A 233 -16.05 -20.55 7.48
CA ARG A 233 -16.93 -20.30 6.35
C ARG A 233 -16.22 -20.62 5.04
N SER A 234 -17.00 -21.11 4.06
CA SER A 234 -16.49 -21.31 2.72
C SER A 234 -16.00 -20.03 2.07
N LEU A 235 -14.88 -20.11 1.39
CA LEU A 235 -14.24 -19.00 0.72
C LEU A 235 -13.75 -19.42 -0.67
N LEU A 236 -13.90 -18.55 -1.66
CA LEU A 236 -13.39 -18.79 -3.00
C LEU A 236 -11.90 -18.42 -3.08
N PHE A 237 -11.07 -19.39 -3.44
CA PHE A 237 -9.63 -19.19 -3.68
C PHE A 237 -9.34 -19.17 -5.17
N VAL A 238 -8.77 -18.07 -5.66
CA VAL A 238 -8.34 -17.96 -7.07
C VAL A 238 -6.82 -18.08 -7.12
N LEU A 239 -6.32 -19.19 -7.70
CA LEU A 239 -4.91 -19.55 -7.71
C LEU A 239 -4.41 -19.78 -9.15
N ASP A 240 -3.09 -19.65 -9.37
CA ASP A 240 -2.44 -19.87 -10.66
C ASP A 240 -2.35 -21.36 -11.09
N GLY A 241 -2.56 -22.26 -10.16
CA GLY A 241 -2.41 -23.71 -10.35
C GLY A 241 -1.18 -24.29 -9.66
N SER A 242 -0.48 -23.50 -8.84
CA SER A 242 0.60 -23.99 -7.97
C SER A 242 0.06 -25.07 -7.02
N LYS A 243 0.67 -26.25 -7.05
CA LYS A 243 0.35 -27.34 -6.15
C LYS A 243 0.65 -26.98 -4.69
N ALA A 244 1.67 -26.17 -4.47
CA ALA A 244 2.04 -25.68 -3.15
C ALA A 244 0.95 -24.79 -2.53
N LEU A 245 0.46 -23.80 -3.28
CA LEU A 245 -0.64 -22.93 -2.86
C LEU A 245 -1.92 -23.74 -2.58
N ARG A 246 -2.28 -24.62 -3.52
CA ARG A 246 -3.48 -25.45 -3.37
C ARG A 246 -3.41 -26.33 -2.13
N LYS A 247 -2.25 -26.96 -1.88
CA LYS A 247 -2.05 -27.79 -0.68
C LYS A 247 -2.17 -26.96 0.59
N ALA A 248 -1.48 -25.81 0.66
CA ALA A 248 -1.50 -24.95 1.83
C ALA A 248 -2.92 -24.44 2.16
N VAL A 249 -3.69 -24.06 1.14
CA VAL A 249 -5.09 -23.64 1.33
C VAL A 249 -5.94 -24.82 1.81
N GLY A 250 -5.77 -26.02 1.23
CA GLY A 250 -6.46 -27.23 1.67
C GLY A 250 -6.14 -27.63 3.10
N ASP A 251 -4.86 -27.48 3.53
CA ASP A 251 -4.42 -27.77 4.89
C ASP A 251 -5.09 -26.82 5.94
N VAL A 252 -5.36 -25.56 5.58
CA VAL A 252 -5.92 -24.55 6.50
C VAL A 252 -7.45 -24.48 6.46
N PHE A 253 -8.06 -24.57 5.27
CA PHE A 253 -9.50 -24.39 5.09
C PHE A 253 -10.27 -25.71 4.85
N GLY A 254 -9.54 -26.80 4.58
CA GLY A 254 -10.14 -28.10 4.32
C GLY A 254 -11.13 -28.07 3.16
N LYS A 255 -12.27 -28.70 3.35
CA LYS A 255 -13.39 -28.77 2.37
C LYS A 255 -14.07 -27.41 2.13
N ARG A 256 -13.89 -26.41 3.02
CA ARG A 256 -14.45 -25.06 2.88
C ARG A 256 -13.73 -24.22 1.83
N ALA A 257 -12.57 -24.65 1.34
CA ALA A 257 -11.88 -24.00 0.24
C ALA A 257 -12.50 -24.36 -1.11
N LEU A 258 -13.15 -23.41 -1.78
CA LEU A 258 -13.54 -23.56 -3.18
C LEU A 258 -12.41 -23.02 -4.07
N PHE A 259 -11.89 -23.88 -4.95
CA PHE A 259 -10.76 -23.51 -5.80
C PHE A 259 -11.24 -23.08 -7.19
N GLN A 260 -10.83 -21.91 -7.62
CA GLN A 260 -10.84 -21.48 -9.02
C GLN A 260 -9.41 -21.43 -9.52
N ARG A 261 -9.07 -22.28 -10.45
CA ARG A 261 -7.76 -22.22 -11.13
C ARG A 261 -7.77 -21.14 -12.20
N CYS A 262 -6.72 -20.34 -12.25
CA CYS A 262 -6.57 -19.26 -13.23
C CYS A 262 -6.59 -19.79 -14.65
N ARG A 263 -7.59 -19.34 -15.46
CA ARG A 263 -7.75 -19.76 -16.86
C ARG A 263 -6.63 -19.23 -17.74
N VAL A 264 -6.07 -18.05 -17.43
CA VAL A 264 -4.98 -17.45 -18.19
C VAL A 264 -3.71 -18.30 -18.05
N HIS A 265 -3.34 -18.68 -16.83
CA HIS A 265 -2.23 -19.58 -16.57
C HIS A 265 -2.46 -20.98 -17.16
N LYS A 266 -3.65 -21.53 -17.01
CA LYS A 266 -4.00 -22.82 -17.63
C LYS A 266 -3.82 -22.79 -19.15
N GLN A 267 -4.31 -21.74 -19.81
CA GLN A 267 -4.15 -21.58 -21.26
C GLN A 267 -2.68 -21.48 -21.65
N ARG A 268 -1.88 -20.71 -20.89
CA ARG A 268 -0.43 -20.59 -21.14
C ARG A 268 0.26 -21.92 -21.02
N ASN A 269 0.02 -22.67 -19.92
CA ASN A 269 0.65 -23.96 -19.67
C ASN A 269 0.33 -25.01 -20.77
N VAL A 270 -0.90 -25.00 -21.29
CA VAL A 270 -1.30 -25.87 -22.40
C VAL A 270 -0.56 -25.47 -23.68
N LEU A 271 -0.50 -24.17 -24.00
CA LEU A 271 0.15 -23.68 -25.21
C LEU A 271 1.68 -23.90 -25.18
N GLU A 272 2.32 -23.84 -24.03
CA GLU A 272 3.75 -24.10 -23.87
C GLU A 272 4.15 -25.55 -24.22
N GLN A 273 3.19 -26.48 -24.23
CA GLN A 273 3.37 -27.88 -24.64
C GLN A 273 3.06 -28.12 -26.12
N LEU A 274 2.83 -27.05 -26.90
CA LEU A 274 2.42 -27.15 -28.31
C LEU A 274 3.32 -26.36 -29.24
N PRO A 275 3.47 -26.81 -30.48
CA PRO A 275 4.07 -26.01 -31.54
C PRO A 275 3.33 -24.70 -31.78
N LYS A 276 4.04 -23.64 -32.18
CA LYS A 276 3.48 -22.28 -32.34
C LYS A 276 2.32 -22.23 -33.34
N GLU A 277 2.32 -23.08 -34.36
CA GLU A 277 1.31 -23.21 -35.40
C GLU A 277 -0.06 -23.56 -34.82
N LEU A 278 -0.11 -24.36 -33.75
CA LEU A 278 -1.35 -24.75 -33.07
C LEU A 278 -1.82 -23.76 -32.01
N HIS A 279 -1.00 -22.78 -31.60
CA HIS A 279 -1.34 -21.85 -30.54
C HIS A 279 -2.63 -21.08 -30.83
N LYS A 280 -2.85 -20.65 -32.07
CA LYS A 280 -4.03 -19.85 -32.45
C LYS A 280 -5.32 -20.67 -32.36
N SER A 281 -5.34 -21.88 -32.91
CA SER A 281 -6.51 -22.77 -32.91
C SER A 281 -6.86 -23.25 -31.51
N VAL A 282 -5.89 -23.75 -30.75
CA VAL A 282 -6.10 -24.25 -29.39
C VAL A 282 -6.55 -23.11 -28.47
N ARG A 283 -5.90 -21.95 -28.56
CA ARG A 283 -6.33 -20.76 -27.79
C ARG A 283 -7.77 -20.38 -28.09
N HIS A 284 -8.15 -20.36 -29.36
CA HIS A 284 -9.50 -20.02 -29.78
C HIS A 284 -10.54 -21.01 -29.21
N THR A 285 -10.28 -22.32 -29.31
CA THR A 285 -11.16 -23.36 -28.75
C THR A 285 -11.30 -23.26 -27.24
N MET A 286 -10.19 -23.06 -26.53
CA MET A 286 -10.23 -22.83 -25.08
C MET A 286 -11.03 -21.57 -24.71
N GLN A 287 -10.82 -20.46 -25.42
CA GLN A 287 -11.56 -19.22 -25.16
C GLN A 287 -13.06 -19.37 -25.47
N GLN A 288 -13.42 -20.07 -26.53
CA GLN A 288 -14.81 -20.36 -26.88
C GLN A 288 -15.47 -21.21 -25.78
N ALA A 289 -14.79 -22.24 -25.28
CA ALA A 289 -15.31 -23.04 -24.16
C ALA A 289 -15.49 -22.19 -22.89
N TYR A 290 -14.52 -21.34 -22.55
CA TYR A 290 -14.57 -20.48 -21.37
C TYR A 290 -15.54 -19.29 -21.49
N SER A 291 -15.98 -18.93 -22.69
CA SER A 291 -17.03 -17.93 -22.92
C SER A 291 -18.44 -18.47 -22.77
N SER A 292 -18.62 -19.79 -22.73
CA SER A 292 -19.91 -20.42 -22.38
C SER A 292 -20.33 -20.03 -20.98
N LEU A 293 -21.63 -19.83 -20.77
CA LEU A 293 -22.22 -19.69 -19.43
C LEU A 293 -22.54 -21.04 -18.76
N ASP A 294 -22.51 -22.11 -19.52
CA ASP A 294 -22.76 -23.48 -19.07
C ASP A 294 -21.45 -24.23 -18.81
N ALA A 295 -21.20 -24.53 -17.54
CA ALA A 295 -20.00 -25.23 -17.11
C ALA A 295 -19.89 -26.68 -17.65
N ALA A 296 -21.01 -27.39 -17.79
CA ALA A 296 -21.02 -28.74 -18.33
C ALA A 296 -20.65 -28.76 -19.82
N ARG A 297 -21.24 -27.84 -20.59
CA ARG A 297 -20.88 -27.64 -22.00
C ARG A 297 -19.41 -27.25 -22.17
N ALA A 298 -18.91 -26.30 -21.35
CA ALA A 298 -17.51 -25.89 -21.37
C ALA A 298 -16.59 -27.07 -21.05
N LYS A 299 -16.89 -27.87 -20.04
CA LYS A 299 -16.16 -29.08 -19.66
C LYS A 299 -16.07 -30.04 -20.85
N LYS A 300 -17.21 -30.36 -21.49
CA LYS A 300 -17.26 -31.27 -22.64
C LYS A 300 -16.42 -30.79 -23.81
N GLN A 301 -16.44 -29.46 -24.10
CA GLN A 301 -15.63 -28.88 -25.15
C GLN A 301 -14.12 -28.99 -24.86
N LEU A 302 -13.70 -28.71 -23.62
CA LEU A 302 -12.29 -28.82 -23.20
C LEU A 302 -11.82 -30.28 -23.14
N GLU A 303 -12.66 -31.21 -22.74
CA GLU A 303 -12.36 -32.65 -22.79
C GLU A 303 -12.25 -33.18 -24.23
N ASN A 304 -13.08 -32.69 -25.16
CA ASN A 304 -12.96 -32.99 -26.58
C ASN A 304 -11.64 -32.47 -27.15
N LEU A 305 -11.27 -31.21 -26.80
CA LEU A 305 -9.98 -30.66 -27.18
C LEU A 305 -8.82 -31.47 -26.60
N ALA A 306 -8.89 -31.90 -25.34
CA ALA A 306 -7.85 -32.74 -24.75
C ALA A 306 -7.71 -34.08 -25.50
N ARG A 307 -8.84 -34.71 -25.88
CA ARG A 307 -8.83 -35.94 -26.71
C ARG A 307 -8.20 -35.75 -28.09
N SER A 308 -8.49 -34.62 -28.76
CA SER A 308 -7.92 -34.32 -30.06
C SER A 308 -6.39 -34.05 -30.01
N LEU A 309 -5.87 -33.66 -28.87
CA LEU A 309 -4.44 -33.42 -28.67
C LEU A 309 -3.69 -34.65 -28.15
N GLU A 310 -4.40 -35.71 -27.76
CA GLU A 310 -3.83 -36.82 -26.98
C GLU A 310 -2.77 -37.65 -27.76
N VAL A 311 -2.98 -37.85 -29.05
CA VAL A 311 -2.11 -38.64 -29.88
C VAL A 311 -0.81 -37.90 -30.20
N ASP A 312 -0.91 -36.68 -30.73
CA ASP A 312 0.24 -35.92 -31.22
C ASP A 312 0.91 -35.07 -30.13
N HIS A 313 0.14 -34.66 -29.12
CA HIS A 313 0.60 -33.74 -28.06
C HIS A 313 0.09 -34.15 -26.65
N PRO A 314 0.51 -35.35 -26.16
CA PRO A 314 0.00 -35.90 -24.89
C PRO A 314 0.30 -35.00 -23.68
N GLY A 315 1.42 -34.25 -23.71
CA GLY A 315 1.75 -33.27 -22.67
C GLY A 315 0.73 -32.13 -22.57
N ALA A 316 0.27 -31.61 -23.71
CA ALA A 316 -0.76 -30.59 -23.76
C ALA A 316 -2.14 -31.11 -23.31
N ALA A 317 -2.49 -32.34 -23.72
CA ALA A 317 -3.71 -33.01 -23.29
C ALA A 317 -3.73 -33.24 -21.77
N ALA A 318 -2.62 -33.76 -21.22
CA ALA A 318 -2.44 -33.94 -19.78
C ALA A 318 -2.52 -32.61 -19.01
N SER A 319 -1.81 -31.59 -19.50
CA SER A 319 -1.87 -30.23 -18.95
C SER A 319 -3.29 -29.67 -18.96
N LEU A 320 -4.10 -29.90 -20.01
CA LEU A 320 -5.47 -29.40 -20.09
C LEU A 320 -6.38 -30.12 -19.08
N ARG A 321 -6.25 -31.45 -18.92
CA ARG A 321 -7.05 -32.24 -17.96
C ARG A 321 -6.70 -31.94 -16.51
N GLU A 322 -5.45 -31.63 -16.21
CA GLU A 322 -5.01 -31.36 -14.84
C GLU A 322 -5.75 -30.16 -14.26
N GLY A 323 -6.58 -30.37 -13.22
CA GLY A 323 -7.36 -29.33 -12.57
C GLY A 323 -8.41 -28.66 -13.48
N LEU A 324 -8.89 -29.36 -14.52
CA LEU A 324 -9.89 -28.84 -15.46
C LEU A 324 -11.15 -28.37 -14.72
N ASP A 325 -11.67 -29.17 -13.79
CA ASP A 325 -12.86 -28.84 -13.00
C ASP A 325 -12.67 -27.56 -12.19
N GLU A 326 -11.48 -27.30 -11.68
CA GLU A 326 -11.16 -26.10 -10.93
C GLU A 326 -11.17 -24.84 -11.81
N THR A 327 -10.94 -24.96 -13.13
CA THR A 327 -11.03 -23.81 -14.06
C THR A 327 -12.46 -23.36 -14.31
N LEU A 328 -13.45 -24.21 -13.96
CA LEU A 328 -14.87 -23.99 -14.20
C LEU A 328 -15.67 -23.66 -12.93
N THR A 329 -15.01 -23.56 -11.78
CA THR A 329 -15.70 -23.37 -10.49
C THR A 329 -16.60 -22.14 -10.48
N VAL A 330 -16.10 -20.95 -10.85
CA VAL A 330 -16.91 -19.72 -10.88
C VAL A 330 -18.10 -19.78 -11.86
N MET A 331 -18.03 -20.62 -12.90
CA MET A 331 -19.16 -20.86 -13.79
C MET A 331 -20.24 -21.72 -13.11
N ARG A 332 -19.82 -22.78 -12.39
CA ARG A 332 -20.75 -23.65 -11.65
C ARG A 332 -21.50 -22.92 -10.54
N LEU A 333 -20.92 -21.84 -10.00
CA LEU A 333 -21.58 -21.01 -8.99
C LEU A 333 -22.69 -20.12 -9.58
N GLY A 334 -22.93 -20.14 -10.89
CA GLY A 334 -24.00 -19.42 -11.56
C GLY A 334 -23.88 -17.89 -11.46
N LEU A 335 -22.66 -17.37 -11.39
CA LEU A 335 -22.38 -15.95 -11.24
C LEU A 335 -22.63 -15.17 -12.55
N CYS A 336 -22.91 -13.88 -12.47
CA CYS A 336 -23.01 -13.03 -13.63
C CYS A 336 -21.69 -12.94 -14.40
N GLU A 337 -21.75 -12.78 -15.72
CA GLU A 337 -20.59 -12.78 -16.61
C GLU A 337 -19.48 -11.82 -16.17
N ALA A 338 -19.83 -10.60 -15.75
CA ALA A 338 -18.85 -9.60 -15.31
C ALA A 338 -18.09 -10.04 -14.05
N LEU A 339 -18.74 -10.75 -13.12
CA LEU A 339 -18.10 -11.28 -11.92
C LEU A 339 -17.26 -12.52 -12.26
N VAL A 340 -17.74 -13.41 -13.12
CA VAL A 340 -16.96 -14.53 -13.65
C VAL A 340 -15.68 -14.04 -14.28
N ARG A 341 -15.72 -13.02 -15.14
CA ARG A 341 -14.52 -12.42 -15.75
C ARG A 341 -13.53 -11.86 -14.73
N SER A 342 -14.01 -11.35 -13.60
CA SER A 342 -13.15 -10.82 -12.53
C SER A 342 -12.49 -11.93 -11.69
N LEU A 343 -13.17 -13.06 -11.49
CA LEU A 343 -12.75 -14.14 -10.60
C LEU A 343 -12.16 -15.37 -11.32
N MET A 344 -12.23 -15.43 -12.64
CA MET A 344 -11.71 -16.58 -13.41
C MET A 344 -10.17 -16.58 -13.56
N SER A 345 -9.50 -15.53 -13.12
CA SER A 345 -8.05 -15.38 -13.28
C SER A 345 -7.43 -14.63 -12.12
N THR A 346 -6.12 -14.76 -11.98
CA THR A 346 -5.28 -14.05 -11.02
C THR A 346 -4.91 -12.63 -11.45
N ASN A 347 -5.47 -12.10 -12.54
CA ASN A 347 -5.12 -10.79 -13.09
C ASN A 347 -5.19 -9.64 -12.06
N LEU A 348 -6.07 -9.75 -11.06
CA LEU A 348 -6.21 -8.71 -10.03
C LEU A 348 -4.97 -8.64 -9.14
N ILE A 349 -4.42 -9.79 -8.72
CA ILE A 349 -3.18 -9.85 -7.95
C ILE A 349 -1.94 -9.67 -8.84
N GLU A 350 -1.98 -10.16 -10.09
CA GLU A 350 -0.89 -9.95 -11.06
C GLU A 350 -0.63 -8.47 -11.36
N ASN A 351 -1.67 -7.63 -11.41
CA ASN A 351 -1.51 -6.18 -11.54
C ASN A 351 -0.77 -5.55 -10.36
N LEU A 352 -1.03 -6.03 -9.15
CA LEU A 352 -0.29 -5.63 -7.95
C LEU A 352 1.18 -6.10 -8.04
N ILE A 353 1.39 -7.36 -8.38
CA ILE A 353 2.71 -7.95 -8.59
C ILE A 353 3.50 -7.20 -9.68
N GLY A 354 2.84 -6.80 -10.76
CA GLY A 354 3.41 -5.94 -11.79
C GLY A 354 3.93 -4.61 -11.24
N SER A 355 3.20 -3.99 -10.30
CA SER A 355 3.64 -2.78 -9.61
C SER A 355 4.87 -3.04 -8.74
N VAL A 356 4.88 -4.17 -8.01
CA VAL A 356 6.04 -4.59 -7.20
C VAL A 356 7.27 -4.82 -8.08
N ARG A 357 7.13 -5.58 -9.19
CA ARG A 357 8.22 -5.83 -10.14
C ARG A 357 8.77 -4.53 -10.74
N LYS A 358 7.90 -3.63 -11.17
CA LYS A 358 8.28 -2.35 -11.77
C LYS A 358 9.08 -1.47 -10.80
N LEU A 359 8.74 -1.47 -9.52
CA LEU A 359 9.42 -0.66 -8.53
C LEU A 359 10.70 -1.34 -8.04
N SER A 360 10.68 -2.65 -7.79
CA SER A 360 11.85 -3.43 -7.37
C SER A 360 12.96 -3.46 -8.41
N ALA A 361 12.63 -3.48 -9.71
CA ALA A 361 13.62 -3.42 -10.81
C ALA A 361 14.50 -2.15 -10.79
N ARG A 362 14.09 -1.12 -10.07
CA ARG A 362 14.87 0.13 -9.92
C ARG A 362 15.90 0.07 -8.78
N VAL A 363 15.78 -0.92 -7.91
CA VAL A 363 16.70 -1.11 -6.79
C VAL A 363 17.89 -1.92 -7.27
N GLN A 364 19.09 -1.33 -7.25
CA GLN A 364 20.31 -1.95 -7.79
C GLN A 364 20.97 -2.91 -6.80
N ASN A 365 20.92 -2.63 -5.51
CA ASN A 365 21.57 -3.43 -4.48
C ASN A 365 20.57 -3.83 -3.40
N TRP A 366 20.28 -5.09 -3.33
CA TRP A 366 19.49 -5.72 -2.28
C TRP A 366 20.42 -6.19 -1.17
N LYS A 367 20.12 -5.84 0.08
CA LYS A 367 20.96 -6.22 1.22
C LYS A 367 20.55 -7.55 1.82
N ASP A 368 19.25 -7.74 1.98
CA ASP A 368 18.65 -8.87 2.69
C ASP A 368 17.16 -9.02 2.33
N GLY A 369 16.57 -10.11 2.78
CA GLY A 369 15.14 -10.37 2.59
C GLY A 369 14.22 -9.39 3.32
N GLN A 370 14.66 -8.80 4.43
CA GLN A 370 13.90 -7.77 5.14
C GLN A 370 13.75 -6.49 4.30
N MET A 371 14.79 -6.15 3.53
CA MET A 371 14.70 -5.06 2.57
C MET A 371 13.71 -5.40 1.45
N ALA A 372 13.73 -6.63 0.93
CA ALA A 372 12.79 -7.09 -0.10
C ALA A 372 11.35 -7.09 0.42
N LEU A 373 11.12 -7.60 1.63
CA LEU A 373 9.81 -7.57 2.30
C LEU A 373 9.29 -6.13 2.48
N ARG A 374 10.13 -5.24 3.01
CA ARG A 374 9.78 -3.84 3.22
C ARG A 374 9.39 -3.13 1.93
N TRP A 375 10.15 -3.30 0.85
CA TRP A 375 9.83 -2.73 -0.45
C TRP A 375 8.54 -3.30 -1.03
N THR A 376 8.33 -4.62 -0.92
CA THR A 376 7.11 -5.28 -1.38
C THR A 376 5.89 -4.77 -0.63
N CYS A 377 5.93 -4.73 0.71
CA CYS A 377 4.84 -4.22 1.53
C CYS A 377 4.56 -2.75 1.25
N ALA A 378 5.59 -1.89 1.21
CA ALA A 378 5.40 -0.46 0.93
C ALA A 378 4.77 -0.23 -0.45
N THR A 379 5.21 -0.97 -1.48
CA THR A 379 4.63 -0.88 -2.83
C THR A 379 3.20 -1.41 -2.86
N ALA A 380 2.93 -2.52 -2.17
CA ALA A 380 1.60 -3.12 -2.12
C ALA A 380 0.60 -2.19 -1.42
N MET A 381 0.99 -1.57 -0.31
CA MET A 381 0.18 -0.58 0.40
C MET A 381 -0.08 0.68 -0.44
N ASP A 382 0.93 1.18 -1.17
CA ASP A 382 0.74 2.32 -2.07
C ASP A 382 -0.18 1.97 -3.24
N ALA A 383 -0.01 0.80 -3.85
CA ALA A 383 -0.89 0.32 -4.92
C ALA A 383 -2.34 0.12 -4.43
N ALA A 384 -2.54 -0.35 -3.20
CA ALA A 384 -3.86 -0.56 -2.60
C ALA A 384 -4.68 0.73 -2.50
N ARG A 385 -4.04 1.89 -2.31
CA ARG A 385 -4.72 3.21 -2.29
C ARG A 385 -5.43 3.54 -3.61
N ARG A 386 -5.00 2.92 -4.73
CA ARG A 386 -5.52 3.13 -6.07
C ARG A 386 -6.41 1.99 -6.55
N PHE A 387 -6.70 1.02 -5.69
CA PHE A 387 -7.57 -0.08 -6.04
C PHE A 387 -8.98 0.42 -6.36
N ARG A 388 -9.51 -0.09 -7.47
CA ARG A 388 -10.92 0.09 -7.84
C ARG A 388 -11.67 -1.19 -7.49
N ARG A 389 -12.96 -1.09 -7.24
CA ARG A 389 -13.85 -2.26 -7.08
C ARG A 389 -13.76 -3.18 -8.29
N ILE A 390 -13.93 -4.48 -8.05
CA ILE A 390 -13.96 -5.45 -9.14
C ILE A 390 -15.19 -5.23 -10.02
N LYS A 391 -15.06 -5.55 -11.31
CA LYS A 391 -16.21 -5.53 -12.21
C LYS A 391 -17.17 -6.65 -11.82
N GLY A 392 -18.47 -6.39 -11.91
CA GLY A 392 -19.50 -7.34 -11.52
C GLY A 392 -19.73 -7.50 -10.02
N HIS A 393 -19.17 -6.61 -9.16
CA HIS A 393 -19.33 -6.64 -7.71
C HIS A 393 -20.80 -6.70 -7.25
N LYS A 394 -21.75 -6.17 -8.03
CA LYS A 394 -23.21 -6.31 -7.74
C LYS A 394 -23.68 -7.77 -7.72
N GLY A 395 -22.94 -8.69 -8.32
CA GLY A 395 -23.21 -10.14 -8.29
C GLY A 395 -22.63 -10.87 -7.07
N ILE A 396 -21.88 -10.22 -6.19
CA ILE A 396 -21.28 -10.83 -5.01
C ILE A 396 -22.33 -11.47 -4.06
N PRO A 397 -23.52 -10.89 -3.85
CA PRO A 397 -24.55 -11.57 -3.04
C PRO A 397 -24.85 -12.99 -3.54
N LYS A 398 -24.87 -13.24 -4.85
CA LYS A 398 -25.06 -14.58 -5.41
C LYS A 398 -23.86 -15.50 -5.15
N LEU A 399 -22.64 -14.96 -5.16
CA LEU A 399 -21.46 -15.72 -4.72
C LEU A 399 -21.59 -16.13 -3.25
N MET A 400 -21.99 -15.20 -2.39
CA MET A 400 -22.18 -15.49 -0.96
C MET A 400 -23.25 -16.54 -0.71
N GLN A 401 -24.36 -16.48 -1.45
CA GLN A 401 -25.39 -17.53 -1.40
C GLN A 401 -24.79 -18.90 -1.78
N ALA A 402 -24.03 -18.97 -2.88
CA ALA A 402 -23.41 -20.23 -3.33
C ALA A 402 -22.37 -20.76 -2.31
N LEU A 403 -21.63 -19.89 -1.64
CA LEU A 403 -20.69 -20.27 -0.57
C LEU A 403 -21.44 -20.79 0.66
N SER A 404 -22.54 -20.15 1.05
CA SER A 404 -23.40 -20.61 2.16
C SER A 404 -24.06 -21.94 1.85
N GLU A 405 -24.55 -22.16 0.62
CA GLU A 405 -25.09 -23.45 0.19
C GLU A 405 -24.01 -24.55 0.22
N HIS A 406 -22.76 -24.21 -0.07
CA HIS A 406 -21.66 -25.15 0.06
C HIS A 406 -21.37 -25.48 1.53
N ASP A 407 -21.37 -24.52 2.44
CA ASP A 407 -21.21 -24.76 3.89
C ASP A 407 -22.31 -25.68 4.39
N HIS A 408 -23.56 -25.40 4.03
CA HIS A 408 -24.71 -26.25 4.44
C HIS A 408 -24.59 -27.70 3.94
N LYS A 409 -24.08 -27.92 2.72
CA LYS A 409 -23.80 -29.27 2.20
C LYS A 409 -22.75 -29.99 3.04
N LEU A 410 -21.68 -29.29 3.45
CA LEU A 410 -20.63 -29.86 4.29
C LEU A 410 -21.13 -30.24 5.68
N GLU A 411 -22.07 -29.50 6.24
CA GLU A 411 -22.69 -29.80 7.53
C GLU A 411 -23.60 -31.03 7.47
N LEU A 412 -24.26 -31.28 6.34
CA LEU A 412 -25.12 -32.43 6.14
C LEU A 412 -24.40 -33.75 5.79
N GLU A 413 -23.15 -33.67 5.25
CA GLU A 413 -22.37 -34.86 4.89
C GLU A 413 -22.11 -35.83 6.07
N PRO A 414 -21.72 -35.39 7.29
CA PRO A 414 -21.47 -36.27 8.42
C PRO A 414 -22.75 -37.01 8.88
N GLN A 415 -23.91 -36.37 8.79
CA GLN A 415 -25.19 -36.95 9.17
C GLN A 415 -25.64 -38.08 8.22
N ARG A 416 -25.26 -38.01 6.93
CA ARG A 416 -25.55 -39.04 5.92
C ARG A 416 -24.60 -40.23 5.99
N GLN A 417 -23.40 -40.07 6.57
CA GLN A 417 -22.46 -41.19 6.79
C GLN A 417 -22.71 -41.93 8.11
N ALA A 418 -23.47 -41.34 9.02
CA ALA A 418 -23.81 -41.89 10.32
C ALA A 418 -25.22 -42.58 10.33
N ALA A 419 -26.00 -42.43 9.25
CA ALA A 419 -27.29 -43.10 9.02
C ALA A 419 -27.15 -44.22 7.99
#